data_35efca79de5b080dcdd6697eaa604eed
#
_entry.id   35efca79de5b080dcdd6697eaa604eed
#
_cell.length_a   1.000
_cell.length_b   1.000
_cell.length_c   1.000
_cell.angle_alpha   90.00
_cell.angle_beta   90.00
_cell.angle_gamma   90.00
#
_symmetry.space_group_name_H-M   'P 1'
#
loop_
_entity.id
_entity.type
_entity.pdbx_description
1 polymer ?
#
loop_
_entity_poly.entity_id
_entity_poly.type
_entity_poly.pdbx_seq_one_letter_code
_entity_poly.pdbx_strand_id
1 'polypeptide(L)'
;ELTGIAEPSIREAARLFASTKPGAILYALETVPTNLRSDCVISIVNLALATGNIGKSNAGLFPLFTGANHQGSKDVGCSPEKLPGYVDISSNNRKIFEEFWGTKIEPLAGKNIKQIIQAIEKKEITALHIIGDSPSFTNGDLDGFLEALDNLDFLVVHESFSNELTERANVVLPSITFAET
;
A
#
# COMPACT_ATOMS: atom_id res chain seq x y z
N GLU A 1 -6.67 -27.62 14.61
CA GLU A 1 -5.67 -27.29 15.65
C GLU A 1 -4.97 -25.94 15.40
N LEU A 2 -4.57 -25.61 14.14
CA LEU A 2 -3.84 -24.37 13.83
C LEU A 2 -4.66 -23.10 14.07
N THR A 3 -5.98 -23.14 13.87
CA THR A 3 -6.85 -21.95 13.97
C THR A 3 -7.64 -21.89 15.27
N GLY A 4 -7.62 -22.94 16.08
CA GLY A 4 -8.49 -23.09 17.26
C GLY A 4 -9.98 -23.27 16.93
N ILE A 5 -10.34 -23.33 15.64
CA ILE A 5 -11.72 -23.51 15.18
C ILE A 5 -11.94 -24.98 14.76
N ALA A 6 -13.06 -25.57 15.17
CA ALA A 6 -13.41 -26.95 14.81
C ALA A 6 -13.63 -27.07 13.29
N GLU A 7 -13.10 -28.13 12.68
CA GLU A 7 -13.23 -28.38 11.23
C GLU A 7 -14.69 -28.34 10.73
N PRO A 8 -15.69 -28.93 11.42
CA PRO A 8 -17.08 -28.84 10.99
C PRO A 8 -17.58 -27.41 10.81
N SER A 9 -17.20 -26.50 11.72
CA SER A 9 -17.61 -25.07 11.66
C SER A 9 -16.99 -24.34 10.46
N ILE A 10 -15.74 -24.66 10.13
CA ILE A 10 -15.08 -24.11 8.93
C ILE A 10 -15.81 -24.58 7.66
N ARG A 11 -16.14 -25.87 7.59
CA ARG A 11 -16.88 -26.43 6.46
C ARG A 11 -18.29 -25.87 6.32
N GLU A 12 -18.98 -25.67 7.45
CA GLU A 12 -20.31 -25.07 7.48
C GLU A 12 -20.28 -23.62 6.98
N ALA A 13 -19.35 -22.80 7.47
CA ALA A 13 -19.16 -21.42 7.01
C ALA A 13 -18.89 -21.36 5.49
N ALA A 14 -18.01 -22.23 4.99
CA ALA A 14 -17.71 -22.30 3.56
C ALA A 14 -18.94 -22.69 2.72
N ARG A 15 -19.74 -23.66 3.18
CA ARG A 15 -20.98 -24.07 2.50
C ARG A 15 -22.05 -22.99 2.53
N LEU A 16 -22.19 -22.32 3.67
CA LEU A 16 -23.12 -21.18 3.81
C LEU A 16 -22.77 -20.07 2.83
N PHE A 17 -21.51 -19.67 2.76
CA PHE A 17 -21.04 -18.68 1.81
C PHE A 17 -21.23 -19.12 0.35
N ALA A 18 -21.00 -20.39 0.05
CA ALA A 18 -21.16 -20.95 -1.30
C ALA A 18 -22.63 -21.04 -1.75
N SER A 19 -23.56 -21.25 -0.82
CA SER A 19 -25.01 -21.40 -1.12
C SER A 19 -25.77 -20.08 -1.12
N THR A 20 -25.29 -19.08 -0.39
CA THR A 20 -25.95 -17.76 -0.27
C THR A 20 -25.32 -16.79 -1.25
N LYS A 21 -26.06 -16.41 -2.31
CA LYS A 21 -25.56 -15.56 -3.40
C LYS A 21 -26.50 -14.36 -3.63
N PRO A 22 -25.96 -13.19 -4.01
CA PRO A 22 -24.54 -12.86 -4.19
C PRO A 22 -23.80 -12.72 -2.84
N GLY A 23 -22.50 -13.02 -2.83
CA GLY A 23 -21.65 -12.91 -1.65
C GLY A 23 -20.51 -11.92 -1.83
N ALA A 24 -20.22 -11.12 -0.81
CA ALA A 24 -19.11 -10.21 -0.76
C ALA A 24 -18.15 -10.60 0.38
N ILE A 25 -16.85 -10.44 0.17
CA ILE A 25 -15.82 -10.65 1.19
C ILE A 25 -15.14 -9.32 1.47
N LEU A 26 -15.30 -8.82 2.69
CA LEU A 26 -14.54 -7.67 3.21
C LEU A 26 -13.41 -8.24 4.07
N TYR A 27 -12.18 -7.79 3.82
CA TYR A 27 -11.04 -8.30 4.57
C TYR A 27 -9.99 -7.22 4.82
N ALA A 28 -9.32 -7.33 5.98
CA ALA A 28 -8.18 -6.51 6.37
C ALA A 28 -7.02 -7.45 6.75
N LEU A 29 -5.81 -7.09 6.41
CA LEU A 29 -4.63 -7.94 6.59
C LEU A 29 -3.56 -7.31 7.48
N GLU A 30 -3.86 -6.20 8.15
CA GLU A 30 -2.90 -5.48 8.98
C GLU A 30 -2.36 -6.34 10.14
N THR A 31 -3.21 -7.21 10.68
CA THR A 31 -2.84 -8.14 11.77
C THR A 31 -2.19 -9.43 11.28
N VAL A 32 -2.15 -9.67 9.97
CA VAL A 32 -1.53 -10.86 9.38
C VAL A 32 -0.04 -10.58 9.16
N PRO A 33 0.86 -11.49 9.58
CA PRO A 33 2.30 -11.37 9.30
C PRO A 33 2.55 -11.14 7.80
N THR A 34 3.46 -10.23 7.46
CA THR A 34 3.68 -9.76 6.08
C THR A 34 4.00 -10.89 5.12
N ASN A 35 4.78 -11.89 5.57
CA ASN A 35 5.14 -13.06 4.77
C ASN A 35 3.94 -13.98 4.43
N LEU A 36 2.82 -13.87 5.14
CA LEU A 36 1.61 -14.68 4.92
C LEU A 36 0.50 -13.91 4.21
N ARG A 37 0.62 -12.60 4.05
CA ARG A 37 -0.44 -11.75 3.47
C ARG A 37 -0.81 -12.16 2.05
N SER A 38 0.18 -12.45 1.22
CA SER A 38 -0.07 -12.89 -0.16
C SER A 38 -0.84 -14.20 -0.22
N ASP A 39 -0.49 -15.17 0.60
CA ASP A 39 -1.18 -16.47 0.65
C ASP A 39 -2.62 -16.31 1.16
N CYS A 40 -2.84 -15.42 2.13
CA CYS A 40 -4.19 -15.08 2.60
C CYS A 40 -5.03 -14.48 1.46
N VAL A 41 -4.49 -13.51 0.71
CA VAL A 41 -5.20 -12.91 -0.44
C VAL A 41 -5.54 -13.97 -1.49
N ILE A 42 -4.57 -14.81 -1.86
CA ILE A 42 -4.77 -15.90 -2.83
C ILE A 42 -5.88 -16.84 -2.36
N SER A 43 -5.89 -17.21 -1.09
CA SER A 43 -6.91 -18.07 -0.51
C SER A 43 -8.31 -17.46 -0.55
N ILE A 44 -8.42 -16.16 -0.24
CA ILE A 44 -9.67 -15.39 -0.31
C ILE A 44 -10.17 -15.29 -1.77
N VAL A 45 -9.26 -14.99 -2.70
CA VAL A 45 -9.57 -14.92 -4.15
C VAL A 45 -10.05 -16.29 -4.65
N ASN A 46 -9.37 -17.37 -4.28
CA ASN A 46 -9.75 -18.73 -4.66
C ASN A 46 -11.15 -19.11 -4.12
N LEU A 47 -11.48 -18.73 -2.89
CA LEU A 47 -12.81 -18.93 -2.33
C LEU A 47 -13.87 -18.19 -3.13
N ALA A 48 -13.64 -16.93 -3.46
CA ALA A 48 -14.57 -16.12 -4.23
C ALA A 48 -14.75 -16.64 -5.66
N LEU A 49 -13.67 -17.09 -6.31
CA LEU A 49 -13.71 -17.74 -7.64
C LEU A 49 -14.48 -19.06 -7.59
N ALA A 50 -14.14 -19.95 -6.67
CA ALA A 50 -14.79 -21.26 -6.52
C ALA A 50 -16.30 -21.16 -6.25
N THR A 51 -16.70 -20.10 -5.54
CA THR A 51 -18.11 -19.84 -5.23
C THR A 51 -18.81 -18.94 -6.26
N GLY A 52 -18.09 -18.47 -7.29
CA GLY A 52 -18.65 -17.66 -8.38
C GLY A 52 -19.11 -16.27 -7.93
N ASN A 53 -18.40 -15.65 -6.99
CA ASN A 53 -18.66 -14.32 -6.44
C ASN A 53 -17.72 -13.25 -6.99
N ILE A 54 -17.16 -13.44 -8.19
CA ILE A 54 -16.35 -12.45 -8.91
C ILE A 54 -17.04 -12.06 -10.23
N GLY A 55 -16.98 -10.79 -10.59
CA GLY A 55 -17.55 -10.28 -11.83
C GLY A 55 -19.08 -10.25 -11.86
N LYS A 56 -19.74 -10.26 -10.73
CA LYS A 56 -21.20 -10.18 -10.59
C LYS A 56 -21.61 -8.94 -9.80
N SER A 57 -22.79 -8.42 -10.11
CA SER A 57 -23.40 -7.35 -9.33
C SER A 57 -23.60 -7.78 -7.88
N ASN A 58 -23.33 -6.90 -6.93
CA ASN A 58 -23.43 -7.10 -5.48
C ASN A 58 -22.56 -8.25 -4.91
N ALA A 59 -21.53 -8.67 -5.64
CA ALA A 59 -20.52 -9.63 -5.18
C ALA A 59 -19.12 -9.08 -5.41
N GLY A 60 -18.13 -9.58 -4.69
CA GLY A 60 -16.74 -9.21 -4.90
C GLY A 60 -15.87 -9.28 -3.67
N LEU A 61 -14.65 -8.80 -3.85
CA LEU A 61 -13.61 -8.73 -2.84
C LEU A 61 -13.33 -7.27 -2.51
N PHE A 62 -13.36 -6.93 -1.24
CA PHE A 62 -13.21 -5.56 -0.74
C PHE A 62 -12.09 -5.51 0.29
N PRO A 63 -10.84 -5.25 -0.12
CA PRO A 63 -9.76 -5.03 0.82
C PRO A 63 -9.99 -3.73 1.59
N LEU A 64 -9.92 -3.80 2.91
CA LEU A 64 -9.99 -2.65 3.80
C LEU A 64 -8.57 -2.23 4.16
N PHE A 65 -8.28 -0.95 3.96
CA PHE A 65 -6.99 -0.34 4.29
C PHE A 65 -7.17 0.72 5.36
N THR A 66 -6.14 0.96 6.14
CA THR A 66 -6.14 1.98 7.19
C THR A 66 -6.14 3.42 6.64
N GLY A 67 -5.64 3.63 5.42
CA GLY A 67 -5.64 4.94 4.78
C GLY A 67 -7.01 5.31 4.20
N ALA A 68 -7.51 6.52 4.51
CA ALA A 68 -8.83 6.99 4.09
C ALA A 68 -9.03 7.02 2.57
N ASN A 69 -7.97 7.23 1.78
CA ASN A 69 -8.05 7.31 0.32
C ASN A 69 -6.95 6.46 -0.36
N HIS A 70 -6.70 5.28 0.17
CA HIS A 70 -5.66 4.38 -0.35
C HIS A 70 -5.88 4.03 -1.84
N GLN A 71 -7.13 3.77 -2.22
CA GLN A 71 -7.48 3.48 -3.62
C GLN A 71 -7.22 4.70 -4.51
N GLY A 72 -7.70 5.89 -4.12
CA GLY A 72 -7.50 7.11 -4.89
C GLY A 72 -6.01 7.46 -5.05
N SER A 73 -5.20 7.28 -4.02
CA SER A 73 -3.76 7.48 -4.10
C SER A 73 -3.12 6.59 -5.16
N LYS A 74 -3.52 5.32 -5.23
CA LYS A 74 -3.04 4.40 -6.27
C LYS A 74 -3.54 4.78 -7.66
N ASP A 75 -4.80 5.21 -7.77
CA ASP A 75 -5.42 5.58 -9.05
C ASP A 75 -4.74 6.80 -9.67
N VAL A 76 -4.24 7.74 -8.86
CA VAL A 76 -3.48 8.90 -9.37
C VAL A 76 -1.98 8.63 -9.53
N GLY A 77 -1.52 7.40 -9.30
CA GLY A 77 -0.13 7.00 -9.54
C GLY A 77 0.82 7.22 -8.37
N CYS A 78 0.32 7.39 -7.13
CA CYS A 78 1.16 7.36 -5.93
C CYS A 78 1.64 5.94 -5.64
N SER A 79 2.37 5.36 -6.58
CA SER A 79 2.92 4.00 -6.54
C SER A 79 4.23 3.99 -7.31
N PRO A 80 5.27 3.32 -6.81
CA PRO A 80 6.56 3.26 -7.52
C PRO A 80 6.51 2.49 -8.84
N GLU A 81 5.46 1.69 -9.06
CA GLU A 81 5.37 0.75 -10.19
C GLU A 81 4.29 1.11 -11.21
N LYS A 82 3.48 2.14 -10.94
CA LYS A 82 2.32 2.49 -11.76
C LYS A 82 2.29 3.96 -12.13
N LEU A 83 1.78 4.23 -13.31
CA LEU A 83 1.34 5.54 -13.76
C LEU A 83 -0.12 5.78 -13.35
N PRO A 84 -0.62 7.03 -13.41
CA PRO A 84 -2.04 7.32 -13.17
C PRO A 84 -2.98 6.42 -13.97
N GLY A 85 -4.12 6.07 -13.37
CA GLY A 85 -5.05 5.08 -13.93
C GLY A 85 -4.62 3.63 -13.73
N TYR A 86 -3.71 3.38 -12.79
CA TYR A 86 -3.18 2.04 -12.47
C TYR A 86 -2.43 1.37 -13.64
N VAL A 87 -1.89 2.19 -14.54
CA VAL A 87 -1.24 1.77 -15.78
C VAL A 87 0.21 1.36 -15.53
N ASP A 88 0.64 0.26 -16.11
CA ASP A 88 2.03 -0.21 -15.99
C ASP A 88 3.02 0.75 -16.66
N ILE A 89 4.21 0.90 -16.07
CA ILE A 89 5.32 1.66 -16.64
C ILE A 89 5.94 0.86 -17.80
N SER A 90 5.21 0.78 -18.92
CA SER A 90 5.69 0.18 -20.17
C SER A 90 6.14 1.26 -21.16
N SER A 91 6.92 0.88 -22.16
CA SER A 91 7.40 1.83 -23.19
C SER A 91 6.25 2.53 -23.92
N ASN A 92 5.15 1.83 -24.20
CA ASN A 92 3.98 2.40 -24.89
C ASN A 92 3.20 3.34 -23.97
N ASN A 93 2.94 2.92 -22.74
CA ASN A 93 2.21 3.72 -21.77
C ASN A 93 2.99 5.00 -21.42
N ARG A 94 4.30 4.90 -21.20
CA ARG A 94 5.14 6.07 -20.94
C ARG A 94 5.04 7.12 -22.04
N LYS A 95 5.09 6.72 -23.33
CA LYS A 95 4.97 7.66 -24.44
C LYS A 95 3.70 8.50 -24.39
N ILE A 96 2.57 7.89 -24.03
CA ILE A 96 1.29 8.61 -23.90
C ILE A 96 1.38 9.68 -22.83
N PHE A 97 1.93 9.33 -21.65
CA PHE A 97 2.08 10.29 -20.56
C PHE A 97 3.17 11.33 -20.84
N GLU A 98 4.28 10.95 -21.48
CA GLU A 98 5.36 11.85 -21.88
C GLU A 98 4.86 12.92 -22.87
N GLU A 99 4.02 12.53 -23.82
CA GLU A 99 3.38 13.44 -24.75
C GLU A 99 2.42 14.39 -24.05
N PHE A 100 1.59 13.87 -23.15
CA PHE A 100 0.62 14.67 -22.41
C PHE A 100 1.27 15.63 -21.41
N TRP A 101 2.32 15.20 -20.68
CA TRP A 101 3.01 16.01 -19.68
C TRP A 101 4.14 16.86 -20.25
N GLY A 102 4.53 16.66 -21.50
CA GLY A 102 5.63 17.38 -22.17
C GLY A 102 7.01 17.10 -21.55
N THR A 103 7.18 15.96 -20.89
CA THR A 103 8.43 15.55 -20.22
C THR A 103 8.69 14.06 -20.37
N LYS A 104 9.97 13.68 -20.27
CA LYS A 104 10.36 12.26 -20.30
C LYS A 104 10.14 11.62 -18.94
N ILE A 105 9.71 10.37 -18.95
CA ILE A 105 9.54 9.53 -17.78
C ILE A 105 10.64 8.47 -17.77
N GLU A 106 11.31 8.33 -16.63
CA GLU A 106 12.33 7.30 -16.46
C GLU A 106 11.76 5.89 -16.74
N PRO A 107 12.51 5.03 -17.44
CA PRO A 107 12.03 3.70 -17.83
C PRO A 107 11.95 2.71 -16.68
N LEU A 108 12.49 3.04 -15.53
CA LEU A 108 12.54 2.18 -14.35
C LEU A 108 11.41 2.51 -13.39
N ALA A 109 10.85 1.48 -12.78
CA ALA A 109 9.95 1.66 -11.65
C ALA A 109 10.67 2.39 -10.51
N GLY A 110 9.93 3.18 -9.75
CA GLY A 110 10.44 3.79 -8.52
C GLY A 110 10.83 2.73 -7.49
N LYS A 111 11.55 3.17 -6.47
CA LYS A 111 11.99 2.30 -5.38
C LYS A 111 10.85 2.12 -4.36
N ASN A 112 10.65 0.90 -3.87
CA ASN A 112 9.83 0.66 -2.68
C ASN A 112 10.59 1.10 -1.43
N ILE A 113 9.89 1.16 -0.27
CA ILE A 113 10.47 1.69 0.96
C ILE A 113 11.75 0.95 1.39
N LYS A 114 11.82 -0.38 1.28
CA LYS A 114 13.01 -1.16 1.61
C LYS A 114 14.20 -0.81 0.69
N GLN A 115 13.92 -0.60 -0.58
CA GLN A 115 14.93 -0.18 -1.55
C GLN A 115 15.38 1.28 -1.32
N ILE A 116 14.49 2.15 -0.82
CA ILE A 116 14.84 3.53 -0.43
C ILE A 116 15.80 3.49 0.76
N ILE A 117 15.51 2.71 1.80
CA ILE A 117 16.39 2.53 2.95
C ILE A 117 17.79 2.11 2.48
N GLN A 118 17.87 1.05 1.69
CA GLN A 118 19.15 0.57 1.16
C GLN A 118 19.90 1.61 0.29
N ALA A 119 19.17 2.40 -0.47
CA ALA A 119 19.75 3.46 -1.29
C ALA A 119 20.27 4.65 -0.45
N ILE A 120 19.60 4.97 0.66
CA ILE A 120 20.08 5.97 1.63
C ILE A 120 21.38 5.47 2.29
N GLU A 121 21.40 4.22 2.77
CA GLU A 121 22.60 3.62 3.38
C GLU A 121 23.80 3.62 2.43
N LYS A 122 23.57 3.45 1.12
CA LYS A 122 24.60 3.51 0.08
C LYS A 122 24.94 4.92 -0.40
N LYS A 123 24.29 5.95 0.15
CA LYS A 123 24.41 7.35 -0.32
C LYS A 123 23.99 7.56 -1.79
N GLU A 124 23.16 6.68 -2.34
CA GLU A 124 22.54 6.84 -3.66
C GLU A 124 21.36 7.82 -3.58
N ILE A 125 20.71 7.91 -2.41
CA ILE A 125 19.70 8.92 -2.06
C ILE A 125 20.25 9.73 -0.90
N THR A 126 20.41 11.04 -1.11
CA THR A 126 20.94 11.97 -0.13
C THR A 126 19.91 12.99 0.34
N ALA A 127 18.78 13.11 -0.36
CA ALA A 127 17.68 13.97 0.02
C ALA A 127 16.34 13.22 -0.09
N LEU A 128 15.43 13.43 0.84
CA LEU A 128 14.11 12.81 0.84
C LEU A 128 13.04 13.82 1.22
N HIS A 129 11.89 13.71 0.57
CA HIS A 129 10.68 14.44 0.90
C HIS A 129 9.58 13.45 1.27
N ILE A 130 9.11 13.52 2.51
CA ILE A 130 8.07 12.63 3.05
C ILE A 130 6.79 13.45 3.20
N ILE A 131 5.69 12.92 2.67
CA ILE A 131 4.36 13.53 2.77
C ILE A 131 3.42 12.51 3.41
N GLY A 132 2.86 12.87 4.57
CA GLY A 132 1.92 12.04 5.33
C GLY A 132 2.60 11.16 6.38
N ASP A 133 1.81 10.24 6.93
CA ASP A 133 2.15 9.43 8.09
C ASP A 133 3.49 8.70 7.99
N SER A 134 4.13 8.57 9.15
CA SER A 134 5.35 7.78 9.27
C SER A 134 5.11 6.31 8.87
N PRO A 135 5.89 5.79 7.92
CA PRO A 135 5.82 4.36 7.59
C PRO A 135 6.07 3.43 8.78
N SER A 136 6.80 3.89 9.80
CA SER A 136 7.08 3.12 11.01
C SER A 136 5.84 2.83 11.86
N PHE A 137 4.82 3.69 11.80
CA PHE A 137 3.56 3.47 12.54
C PHE A 137 2.59 2.51 11.85
N THR A 138 2.69 2.36 10.54
CA THR A 138 1.75 1.55 9.75
C THR A 138 2.27 0.17 9.38
N ASN A 139 3.57 -0.05 9.39
CA ASN A 139 4.21 -1.30 8.99
C ASN A 139 5.40 -1.63 9.88
N GLY A 140 5.19 -2.45 10.90
CA GLY A 140 6.27 -2.93 11.78
C GLY A 140 7.42 -3.70 11.11
N ASP A 141 7.46 -3.73 9.77
CA ASP A 141 8.52 -4.32 8.95
C ASP A 141 9.61 -3.31 8.53
N LEU A 142 9.56 -2.08 9.03
CA LEU A 142 10.51 -1.01 8.69
C LEU A 142 11.55 -0.77 9.77
N ASP A 143 12.01 -1.85 10.40
CA ASP A 143 13.18 -1.79 11.27
C ASP A 143 14.33 -1.11 10.51
N GLY A 144 14.92 -0.09 11.14
CA GLY A 144 16.01 0.68 10.55
C GLY A 144 15.60 1.84 9.62
N PHE A 145 14.31 2.12 9.42
CA PHE A 145 13.91 3.25 8.57
C PHE A 145 14.31 4.60 9.18
N LEU A 146 14.01 4.80 10.46
CA LEU A 146 14.34 6.04 11.15
C LEU A 146 15.86 6.26 11.24
N GLU A 147 16.61 5.19 11.52
CA GLU A 147 18.07 5.22 11.57
C GLU A 147 18.68 5.51 10.18
N ALA A 148 18.06 5.01 9.11
CA ALA A 148 18.50 5.32 7.76
C ALA A 148 18.35 6.81 7.44
N LEU A 149 17.29 7.49 7.93
CA LEU A 149 17.09 8.92 7.71
C LEU A 149 18.22 9.78 8.26
N ASP A 150 18.90 9.35 9.32
CA ASP A 150 20.06 10.06 9.90
C ASP A 150 21.25 10.11 8.93
N ASN A 151 21.23 9.30 7.88
CA ASN A 151 22.24 9.33 6.80
C ASN A 151 21.89 10.29 5.65
N LEU A 152 20.74 10.94 5.66
CA LEU A 152 20.39 11.93 4.65
C LEU A 152 21.14 13.25 4.87
N ASP A 153 21.44 13.94 3.78
CA ASP A 153 21.96 15.31 3.81
C ASP A 153 20.82 16.33 3.97
N PHE A 154 19.61 15.97 3.49
CA PHE A 154 18.45 16.85 3.55
C PHE A 154 17.13 16.06 3.64
N LEU A 155 16.30 16.38 4.64
CA LEU A 155 14.99 15.77 4.87
C LEU A 155 13.92 16.84 5.01
N VAL A 156 12.88 16.77 4.17
CA VAL A 156 11.66 17.57 4.27
C VAL A 156 10.52 16.65 4.66
N VAL A 157 9.73 17.05 5.64
CA VAL A 157 8.57 16.29 6.12
C VAL A 157 7.33 17.17 6.10
N HIS A 158 6.25 16.69 5.48
CA HIS A 158 4.89 17.21 5.65
C HIS A 158 4.16 16.33 6.66
N GLU A 159 3.75 16.91 7.78
CA GLU A 159 3.10 16.17 8.84
C GLU A 159 2.14 17.05 9.62
N SER A 160 1.03 16.49 10.12
CA SER A 160 0.04 17.22 10.92
C SER A 160 0.40 17.25 12.41
N PHE A 161 1.15 16.26 12.88
CA PHE A 161 1.52 16.11 14.28
C PHE A 161 3.02 15.91 14.43
N SER A 162 3.58 16.45 15.50
CA SER A 162 4.98 16.21 15.83
C SER A 162 5.22 14.74 16.17
N ASN A 163 6.25 14.17 15.56
CA ASN A 163 6.65 12.77 15.73
C ASN A 163 8.15 12.59 15.44
N GLU A 164 8.65 11.38 15.54
CA GLU A 164 10.07 11.07 15.33
C GLU A 164 10.61 11.44 13.93
N LEU A 165 9.76 11.54 12.92
CA LEU A 165 10.16 12.04 11.59
C LEU A 165 10.40 13.55 11.62
N THR A 166 9.48 14.29 12.25
CA THR A 166 9.60 15.75 12.33
C THR A 166 10.79 16.18 13.16
N GLU A 167 11.19 15.37 14.16
CA GLU A 167 12.37 15.63 14.97
C GLU A 167 13.68 15.49 14.19
N ARG A 168 13.71 14.64 13.14
CA ARG A 168 14.88 14.44 12.29
C ARG A 168 14.91 15.34 11.06
N ALA A 169 13.79 16.01 10.74
CA ALA A 169 13.67 16.79 9.53
C ALA A 169 14.47 18.10 9.57
N ASN A 170 15.10 18.44 8.45
CA ASN A 170 15.70 19.76 8.26
C ASN A 170 14.63 20.84 8.04
N VAL A 171 13.50 20.45 7.40
CA VAL A 171 12.35 21.32 7.16
C VAL A 171 11.07 20.54 7.47
N VAL A 172 10.22 21.13 8.30
CA VAL A 172 8.87 20.61 8.57
C VAL A 172 7.85 21.57 7.95
N LEU A 173 6.97 21.02 7.12
CA LEU A 173 5.85 21.74 6.53
C LEU A 173 4.57 21.20 7.20
N PRO A 174 3.89 22.01 8.02
CA PRO A 174 2.70 21.53 8.73
C PRO A 174 1.55 21.29 7.73
N SER A 175 0.93 20.12 7.85
CA SER A 175 -0.28 19.75 7.12
C SER A 175 -1.50 19.96 8.02
N ILE A 176 -2.60 20.41 7.42
CA ILE A 176 -3.89 20.47 8.12
C ILE A 176 -4.55 19.10 8.16
N THR A 177 -5.34 18.87 9.20
CA THR A 177 -6.14 17.64 9.31
C THR A 177 -7.41 17.75 8.46
N PHE A 178 -8.05 16.61 8.17
CA PHE A 178 -9.32 16.58 7.42
C PHE A 178 -10.46 17.38 8.08
N ALA A 179 -10.36 17.65 9.38
CA ALA A 179 -11.35 18.41 10.12
C ALA A 179 -11.15 19.94 10.02
N GLU A 180 -10.05 20.36 9.43
CA GLU A 180 -9.66 21.77 9.27
C GLU A 180 -9.83 22.27 7.82
N THR A 181 -10.27 21.40 6.91
CA THR A 181 -10.50 21.69 5.48
C THR A 181 -11.94 22.05 5.15
#